data_63f48f6b9cfe90b981facf1ca4e17edb
#
_entry.id   63f48f6b9cfe90b981facf1ca4e17edb
#
_cell.length_a   1.000
_cell.length_b   1.000
_cell.length_c   1.000
_cell.angle_alpha   90.00
_cell.angle_beta   90.00
_cell.angle_gamma   90.00
#
_symmetry.space_group_name_H-M   'P 1'
#
loop_
_entity.id
_entity.type
_entity.pdbx_description
1 polymer ?
#
loop_
_entity_poly.entity_id
_entity_poly.type
_entity_poly.pdbx_seq_one_letter_code
_entity_poly.pdbx_strand_id
1 'polypeptide(L)'
;QELQIPDEDKTITIDADGVITVPAAACAKSGTSTDRILFMKSFDSGTQVHYSRLGKRPELLRYDIEAPHDGKYLLTMRVATVGRDQTCLLRLNRRTLIDVDLPFTLGDWQETKPVEVDLRQGRNTLMFTCKTPNRGVSIKQLTLTPAPM
;
A
#
# COMPACT_ATOMS: atom_id res chain seq x y z
N GLN A 1 -14.41 -3.48 -15.50
CA GLN A 1 -15.53 -3.40 -14.57
C GLN A 1 -15.18 -2.56 -13.36
N GLU A 2 -16.03 -1.61 -13.02
CA GLU A 2 -15.75 -0.69 -11.91
C GLU A 2 -16.47 -1.14 -10.65
N LEU A 3 -15.76 -1.06 -9.52
CA LEU A 3 -16.32 -1.30 -8.20
C LEU A 3 -16.70 0.04 -7.58
N GLN A 4 -17.93 0.13 -7.07
CA GLN A 4 -18.36 1.30 -6.31
C GLN A 4 -17.73 1.23 -4.92
N ILE A 5 -16.80 2.15 -4.65
CA ILE A 5 -16.05 2.18 -3.41
C ILE A 5 -16.57 3.33 -2.54
N PRO A 6 -16.98 3.04 -1.29
CA PRO A 6 -17.38 4.13 -0.38
C PRO A 6 -16.25 5.15 -0.19
N ASP A 7 -16.60 6.41 -0.04
CA ASP A 7 -15.62 7.48 0.12
C ASP A 7 -14.67 7.23 1.29
N GLU A 8 -15.17 6.66 2.38
CA GLU A 8 -14.35 6.35 3.56
C GLU A 8 -13.23 5.35 3.26
N ASP A 9 -13.43 4.46 2.28
CA ASP A 9 -12.44 3.45 1.90
C ASP A 9 -11.39 3.98 0.94
N LYS A 10 -11.50 5.22 0.51
CA LYS A 10 -10.52 5.84 -0.40
C LYS A 10 -10.12 7.24 0.07
N THR A 11 -10.35 7.54 1.34
CA THR A 11 -9.95 8.82 1.95
C THR A 11 -8.75 8.62 2.86
N ILE A 12 -7.68 9.35 2.60
CA ILE A 12 -6.48 9.33 3.43
C ILE A 12 -6.73 10.23 4.63
N THR A 13 -6.42 9.76 5.82
CA THR A 13 -6.62 10.53 7.06
C THR A 13 -5.30 10.75 7.77
N ILE A 14 -5.20 11.86 8.51
CA ILE A 14 -4.07 12.19 9.35
C ILE A 14 -4.63 12.52 10.73
N ASP A 15 -4.18 11.79 11.77
CA ASP A 15 -4.69 12.02 13.12
C ASP A 15 -3.89 13.10 13.86
N ALA A 16 -4.26 13.34 15.13
CA ALA A 16 -3.64 14.38 15.94
C ALA A 16 -2.15 14.13 16.20
N ASP A 17 -1.71 12.87 16.13
CA ASP A 17 -0.31 12.50 16.33
C ASP A 17 0.49 12.49 15.03
N GLY A 18 -0.13 12.85 13.93
CA GLY A 18 0.52 12.88 12.62
C GLY A 18 0.58 11.55 11.91
N VAL A 19 -0.15 10.53 12.41
CA VAL A 19 -0.20 9.22 11.77
C VAL A 19 -1.06 9.30 10.53
N ILE A 20 -0.49 8.91 9.39
CA ILE A 20 -1.17 8.92 8.10
C ILE A 20 -1.71 7.52 7.83
N THR A 21 -3.02 7.39 7.68
CA THR A 21 -3.67 6.12 7.35
C THR A 21 -4.17 6.19 5.91
N VAL A 22 -3.70 5.26 5.09
CA VAL A 22 -4.00 5.21 3.66
C VAL A 22 -4.76 3.93 3.37
N PRO A 23 -6.08 4.00 3.15
CA PRO A 23 -6.81 2.81 2.70
C PRO A 23 -6.23 2.31 1.38
N ALA A 24 -6.20 0.99 1.19
CA ALA A 24 -5.60 0.43 -0.02
C ALA A 24 -6.27 0.96 -1.30
N ALA A 25 -7.56 1.24 -1.25
CA ALA A 25 -8.29 1.75 -2.40
C ALA A 25 -8.07 3.24 -2.67
N ALA A 26 -7.30 3.95 -1.83
CA ALA A 26 -6.96 5.36 -2.03
C ALA A 26 -5.81 5.54 -3.02
N CYS A 27 -5.63 4.62 -3.93
CA CYS A 27 -4.59 4.65 -4.97
C CYS A 27 -5.08 5.36 -6.23
N ALA A 28 -4.17 5.57 -7.18
CA ALA A 28 -4.53 6.12 -8.48
C ALA A 28 -5.51 5.18 -9.19
N LYS A 29 -6.47 5.74 -9.90
CA LYS A 29 -7.51 5.00 -10.64
C LYS A 29 -8.31 4.07 -9.73
N SER A 30 -8.68 4.56 -8.57
CA SER A 30 -9.43 3.78 -7.57
C SER A 30 -10.73 3.21 -8.17
N GLY A 31 -10.98 1.93 -7.91
CA GLY A 31 -12.19 1.25 -8.35
C GLY A 31 -12.11 0.62 -9.72
N THR A 32 -11.13 0.97 -10.54
CA THR A 32 -10.98 0.42 -11.89
C THR A 32 -9.97 -0.72 -11.85
N SER A 33 -10.46 -1.95 -11.93
CA SER A 33 -9.60 -3.13 -11.90
C SER A 33 -8.90 -3.34 -13.24
N THR A 34 -7.66 -3.84 -13.17
CA THR A 34 -6.85 -4.17 -14.33
C THR A 34 -6.34 -5.61 -14.20
N ASP A 35 -5.44 -6.03 -15.08
CA ASP A 35 -4.84 -7.38 -14.98
C ASP A 35 -4.03 -7.56 -13.68
N ARG A 36 -3.45 -6.49 -13.14
CA ARG A 36 -2.54 -6.56 -12.00
C ARG A 36 -3.14 -6.01 -10.72
N ILE A 37 -4.07 -5.08 -10.82
CA ILE A 37 -4.66 -4.39 -9.68
C ILE A 37 -6.15 -4.70 -9.66
N LEU A 38 -6.58 -5.46 -8.64
CA LEU A 38 -7.97 -5.86 -8.50
C LEU A 38 -8.56 -5.26 -7.23
N PHE A 39 -9.66 -4.53 -7.38
CA PHE A 39 -10.40 -3.96 -6.26
C PHE A 39 -11.54 -4.89 -5.87
N MET A 40 -11.70 -5.17 -4.59
CA MET A 40 -12.80 -6.01 -4.12
C MET A 40 -13.17 -5.66 -2.68
N LYS A 41 -14.40 -5.98 -2.32
CA LYS A 41 -14.83 -5.81 -0.93
C LYS A 41 -14.10 -6.82 -0.07
N SER A 42 -13.60 -6.35 1.08
CA SER A 42 -12.94 -7.23 2.03
C SER A 42 -13.98 -8.03 2.79
N PHE A 43 -13.61 -9.26 3.13
CA PHE A 43 -14.49 -10.17 3.86
C PHE A 43 -14.94 -9.59 5.21
N ASP A 44 -14.01 -8.96 5.92
CA ASP A 44 -14.31 -8.43 7.26
C ASP A 44 -14.89 -7.01 7.22
N SER A 45 -14.39 -6.14 6.40
CA SER A 45 -14.93 -4.78 6.18
C SER A 45 -13.99 -4.03 5.24
N GLY A 46 -14.51 -2.99 4.61
CA GLY A 46 -13.73 -2.11 3.75
C GLY A 46 -13.43 -2.70 2.39
N THR A 47 -12.55 -2.04 1.66
CA THR A 47 -12.15 -2.44 0.32
C THR A 47 -10.69 -2.85 0.33
N GLN A 48 -10.39 -3.98 -0.30
CA GLN A 48 -9.03 -4.47 -0.43
C GLN A 48 -8.56 -4.36 -1.88
N VAL A 49 -7.26 -4.28 -2.05
CA VAL A 49 -6.63 -4.27 -3.37
C VAL A 49 -5.71 -5.48 -3.45
N HIS A 50 -5.89 -6.29 -4.47
CA HIS A 50 -4.97 -7.38 -4.76
C HIS A 50 -4.03 -6.94 -5.88
N TYR A 51 -2.73 -6.98 -5.64
CA TYR A 51 -1.73 -6.56 -6.59
C TYR A 51 -0.82 -7.75 -6.93
N SER A 52 -0.66 -8.03 -8.24
CA SER A 52 0.14 -9.17 -8.69
C SER A 52 0.96 -8.82 -9.92
N ARG A 53 1.86 -9.73 -10.30
CA ARG A 53 2.66 -9.58 -11.51
C ARG A 53 2.18 -10.50 -12.64
N LEU A 54 0.98 -11.01 -12.52
CA LEU A 54 0.47 -11.95 -13.51
C LEU A 54 0.00 -11.30 -14.81
N GLY A 55 -0.23 -10.00 -14.80
CA GLY A 55 -0.68 -9.29 -15.97
C GLY A 55 0.39 -9.12 -17.04
N LYS A 56 -0.03 -8.86 -18.28
CA LYS A 56 0.87 -8.73 -19.44
C LYS A 56 1.65 -7.43 -19.45
N ARG A 57 1.10 -6.36 -18.88
CA ARG A 57 1.73 -5.03 -18.91
C ARG A 57 2.27 -4.67 -17.54
N PRO A 58 3.46 -4.04 -17.48
CA PRO A 58 3.94 -3.49 -16.21
C PRO A 58 2.95 -2.45 -15.69
N GLU A 59 2.68 -2.54 -14.40
CA GLU A 59 1.77 -1.58 -13.75
C GLU A 59 2.25 -1.37 -12.32
N LEU A 60 2.25 -0.12 -11.89
CA LEU A 60 2.65 0.25 -10.54
C LEU A 60 1.43 0.62 -9.73
N LEU A 61 1.37 0.13 -8.50
CA LEU A 61 0.35 0.54 -7.55
C LEU A 61 0.82 1.84 -6.91
N ARG A 62 0.10 2.93 -7.18
CA ARG A 62 0.57 4.27 -6.84
C ARG A 62 -0.34 4.94 -5.82
N TYR A 63 0.29 5.55 -4.82
CA TYR A 63 -0.39 6.38 -3.82
C TYR A 63 0.27 7.76 -3.79
N ASP A 64 -0.57 8.82 -3.77
CA ASP A 64 -0.12 10.19 -3.54
C ASP A 64 -0.63 10.61 -2.18
N ILE A 65 0.28 11.02 -1.30
CA ILE A 65 -0.07 11.39 0.07
C ILE A 65 0.47 12.78 0.39
N GLU A 66 -0.16 13.44 1.36
CA GLU A 66 0.29 14.72 1.89
C GLU A 66 0.85 14.50 3.28
N ALA A 67 2.13 14.81 3.49
CA ALA A 67 2.74 14.71 4.81
C ALA A 67 2.72 16.07 5.49
N PRO A 68 2.33 16.13 6.78
CA PRO A 68 2.27 17.43 7.49
C PRO A 68 3.64 18.01 7.79
N HIS A 69 4.68 17.18 7.89
CA HIS A 69 6.02 17.60 8.24
C HIS A 69 7.07 16.80 7.51
N ASP A 70 8.26 17.41 7.34
CA ASP A 70 9.45 16.67 6.90
C ASP A 70 9.88 15.70 7.99
N GLY A 71 10.46 14.57 7.60
CA GLY A 71 11.09 13.70 8.57
C GLY A 71 10.93 12.23 8.26
N LYS A 72 11.35 11.42 9.22
CA LYS A 72 11.28 9.97 9.09
C LYS A 72 9.96 9.46 9.58
N TYR A 73 9.39 8.54 8.82
CA TYR A 73 8.15 7.86 9.17
C TYR A 73 8.41 6.36 9.11
N LEU A 74 7.64 5.60 9.86
CA LEU A 74 7.65 4.15 9.79
C LEU A 74 6.44 3.70 8.99
N LEU A 75 6.69 3.00 7.90
CA LEU A 75 5.63 2.45 7.05
C LEU A 75 5.34 1.02 7.46
N THR A 76 4.07 0.74 7.75
CA THR A 76 3.55 -0.62 7.87
C THR A 76 2.42 -0.79 6.87
N MET A 77 2.22 -2.03 6.45
CA MET A 77 1.15 -2.37 5.53
C MET A 77 0.36 -3.54 6.11
N ARG A 78 -0.96 -3.46 6.04
CA ARG A 78 -1.81 -4.58 6.44
C ARG A 78 -2.06 -5.41 5.20
N VAL A 79 -1.54 -6.63 5.19
CA VAL A 79 -1.48 -7.46 3.98
C VAL A 79 -1.91 -8.90 4.26
N ALA A 80 -2.28 -9.59 3.19
CA ALA A 80 -2.49 -11.03 3.21
C ALA A 80 -1.75 -11.64 2.02
N THR A 81 -1.03 -12.73 2.26
CA THR A 81 -0.24 -13.42 1.25
C THR A 81 -0.48 -14.93 1.31
N VAL A 82 -0.14 -15.62 0.24
CA VAL A 82 -0.19 -17.09 0.21
C VAL A 82 1.17 -17.69 -0.13
N GLY A 83 2.16 -16.87 -0.42
CA GLY A 83 3.50 -17.35 -0.75
C GLY A 83 4.51 -16.99 0.33
N ARG A 84 5.59 -17.74 0.39
CA ARG A 84 6.71 -17.48 1.30
C ARG A 84 7.71 -16.55 0.62
N ASP A 85 8.49 -15.85 1.43
CA ASP A 85 9.63 -15.05 0.96
C ASP A 85 9.23 -14.02 -0.10
N GLN A 86 8.08 -13.38 0.10
CA GLN A 86 7.62 -12.34 -0.80
C GLN A 86 8.14 -10.98 -0.36
N THR A 87 8.50 -10.17 -1.34
CA THR A 87 8.98 -8.81 -1.10
C THR A 87 8.30 -7.87 -2.06
N CYS A 88 7.86 -6.73 -1.55
CA CYS A 88 7.31 -5.65 -2.34
C CYS A 88 8.36 -4.56 -2.45
N LEU A 89 8.55 -4.00 -3.63
CA LEU A 89 9.49 -2.91 -3.83
C LEU A 89 8.73 -1.59 -3.82
N LEU A 90 9.12 -0.71 -2.90
CA LEU A 90 8.58 0.64 -2.82
C LEU A 90 9.55 1.60 -3.48
N ARG A 91 9.06 2.38 -4.44
CA ARG A 91 9.80 3.52 -4.98
C ARG A 91 9.19 4.78 -4.40
N LEU A 92 9.95 5.48 -3.58
CA LEU A 92 9.51 6.69 -2.90
C LEU A 92 9.98 7.91 -3.69
N ASN A 93 9.02 8.76 -4.07
CA ASN A 93 9.28 10.00 -4.80
C ASN A 93 10.18 9.81 -6.02
N ARG A 94 10.05 8.65 -6.68
CA ARG A 94 10.78 8.28 -7.90
C ARG A 94 12.29 8.19 -7.72
N ARG A 95 12.80 8.21 -6.49
CA ARG A 95 14.24 8.24 -6.20
C ARG A 95 14.73 7.09 -5.35
N THR A 96 14.06 6.85 -4.22
CA THR A 96 14.53 5.90 -3.22
C THR A 96 13.82 4.57 -3.39
N LEU A 97 14.59 3.47 -3.43
CA LEU A 97 14.05 2.13 -3.52
C LEU A 97 14.18 1.45 -2.16
N ILE A 98 13.07 0.92 -1.67
CA ILE A 98 12.99 0.29 -0.35
C ILE A 98 12.30 -1.05 -0.49
N ASP A 99 12.92 -2.11 0.06
CA ASP A 99 12.30 -3.42 0.11
C ASP A 99 11.37 -3.50 1.33
N VAL A 100 10.15 -3.98 1.09
CA VAL A 100 9.18 -4.24 2.15
C VAL A 100 8.94 -5.74 2.17
N ASP A 101 9.47 -6.43 3.17
CA ASP A 101 9.27 -7.86 3.31
C ASP A 101 7.83 -8.14 3.72
N LEU A 102 7.20 -9.08 3.03
CA LEU A 102 5.81 -9.42 3.26
C LEU A 102 5.73 -10.68 4.13
N PRO A 103 4.91 -10.66 5.19
CA PRO A 103 4.76 -11.85 6.03
C PRO A 103 4.05 -12.96 5.28
N PHE A 104 4.33 -14.20 5.65
CA PHE A 104 3.59 -15.36 5.16
C PHE A 104 2.34 -15.54 6.01
N THR A 105 1.17 -15.21 5.46
CA THR A 105 -0.05 -15.11 6.27
C THR A 105 -1.07 -16.22 6.00
N LEU A 106 -0.94 -16.93 4.89
CA LEU A 106 -1.93 -17.91 4.45
C LEU A 106 -3.35 -17.33 4.37
N GLY A 107 -3.44 -16.10 3.90
CA GLY A 107 -4.73 -15.44 3.68
C GLY A 107 -5.24 -14.61 4.85
N ASP A 108 -4.58 -14.66 6.01
CA ASP A 108 -4.95 -13.80 7.13
C ASP A 108 -4.31 -12.43 7.00
N TRP A 109 -4.98 -11.42 7.57
CA TRP A 109 -4.42 -10.07 7.60
C TRP A 109 -3.35 -9.94 8.67
N GLN A 110 -2.16 -9.49 8.29
CA GLN A 110 -1.07 -9.21 9.21
C GLN A 110 -0.35 -7.94 8.80
N GLU A 111 0.31 -7.30 9.76
CA GLU A 111 1.13 -6.12 9.51
C GLU A 111 2.52 -6.52 9.06
N THR A 112 3.08 -5.79 8.09
CA THR A 112 4.50 -5.93 7.74
C THR A 112 5.35 -5.36 8.87
N LYS A 113 6.64 -5.72 8.88
CA LYS A 113 7.59 -5.05 9.77
C LYS A 113 7.73 -3.60 9.35
N PRO A 114 7.84 -2.66 10.31
CA PRO A 114 8.01 -1.26 9.94
C PRO A 114 9.27 -1.03 9.12
N VAL A 115 9.15 -0.23 8.06
CA VAL A 115 10.30 0.22 7.29
C VAL A 115 10.37 1.74 7.37
N GLU A 116 11.59 2.25 7.47
CA GLU A 116 11.84 3.67 7.59
C GLU A 116 11.77 4.34 6.21
N VAL A 117 10.99 5.42 6.13
CA VAL A 117 10.89 6.21 4.90
C VAL A 117 11.05 7.68 5.26
N ASP A 118 11.73 8.43 4.39
CA ASP A 118 11.89 9.87 4.56
C ASP A 118 10.84 10.59 3.73
N LEU A 119 9.92 11.29 4.41
CA LEU A 119 8.91 12.09 3.73
C LEU A 119 9.28 13.57 3.82
N ARG A 120 8.91 14.31 2.80
CA ARG A 120 9.01 15.76 2.82
C ARG A 120 7.63 16.34 3.09
N GLN A 121 7.57 17.50 3.66
CA GLN A 121 6.31 18.20 3.85
C GLN A 121 5.62 18.40 2.49
N GLY A 122 4.33 18.15 2.42
CA GLY A 122 3.56 18.24 1.22
C GLY A 122 3.46 16.91 0.51
N ARG A 123 3.43 16.94 -0.81
CA ARG A 123 3.12 15.76 -1.60
C ARG A 123 4.28 14.77 -1.69
N ASN A 124 3.96 13.51 -1.44
CA ASN A 124 4.88 12.39 -1.63
C ASN A 124 4.18 11.32 -2.46
N THR A 125 4.95 10.65 -3.31
CA THR A 125 4.42 9.60 -4.17
C THR A 125 5.05 8.26 -3.78
N LEU A 126 4.21 7.26 -3.50
CA LEU A 126 4.63 5.90 -3.21
C LEU A 126 4.18 5.01 -4.35
N MET A 127 5.13 4.31 -4.98
CA MET A 127 4.84 3.36 -6.04
C MET A 127 5.32 1.98 -5.63
N PHE A 128 4.43 0.99 -5.70
CA PHE A 128 4.74 -0.37 -5.30
C PHE A 128 4.79 -1.29 -6.50
N THR A 129 5.71 -2.24 -6.48
CA THR A 129 5.75 -3.35 -7.42
C THR A 129 6.14 -4.61 -6.67
N CYS A 130 5.62 -5.75 -7.09
CA CYS A 130 5.99 -7.02 -6.50
C CYS A 130 7.29 -7.51 -7.11
N LYS A 131 8.25 -7.89 -6.27
CA LYS A 131 9.53 -8.43 -6.73
C LYS A 131 9.41 -9.91 -7.11
N THR A 132 8.59 -10.65 -6.39
CA THR A 132 8.44 -12.09 -6.61
C THR A 132 7.45 -12.34 -7.75
N PRO A 133 7.85 -12.95 -8.85
CA PRO A 133 6.92 -13.26 -9.94
C PRO A 133 5.85 -14.25 -9.52
N ASN A 134 4.69 -14.15 -10.13
CA ASN A 134 3.58 -15.08 -9.96
C ASN A 134 3.01 -15.16 -8.55
N ARG A 135 3.37 -14.21 -7.69
CA ARG A 135 2.79 -14.11 -6.35
C ARG A 135 2.25 -12.71 -6.16
N GLY A 136 1.05 -12.64 -5.66
CA GLY A 136 0.41 -11.37 -5.38
C GLY A 136 0.31 -11.11 -3.90
N VAL A 137 -0.16 -9.93 -3.57
CA VAL A 137 -0.41 -9.51 -2.21
C VAL A 137 -1.75 -8.80 -2.18
N SER A 138 -2.57 -9.13 -1.18
CA SER A 138 -3.78 -8.37 -0.90
C SER A 138 -3.44 -7.31 0.14
N ILE A 139 -3.85 -6.09 -0.10
CA ILE A 139 -3.51 -4.93 0.74
C ILE A 139 -4.80 -4.31 1.24
N LYS A 140 -4.87 -4.06 2.53
CA LYS A 140 -6.03 -3.41 3.14
C LYS A 140 -5.76 -1.95 3.47
N GLN A 141 -4.59 -1.65 3.98
CA GLN A 141 -4.20 -0.27 4.27
C GLN A 141 -2.70 -0.15 4.45
N LEU A 142 -2.24 1.10 4.34
CA LEU A 142 -0.89 1.50 4.65
C LEU A 142 -0.96 2.47 5.82
N THR A 143 0.00 2.40 6.74
CA THR A 143 0.08 3.32 7.87
C THR A 143 1.48 3.91 7.91
N LEU A 144 1.57 5.24 7.99
CA LEU A 144 2.82 5.97 8.10
C LEU A 144 2.82 6.69 9.45
N THR A 145 3.67 6.24 10.35
CA THR A 145 3.76 6.78 11.71
C THR A 145 5.03 7.59 11.84
N PRO A 146 4.97 8.85 12.33
CA PRO A 146 6.19 9.61 12.55
C PRO A 146 7.14 8.83 13.45
N ALA A 147 8.40 8.71 13.04
CA ALA A 147 9.38 7.97 13.80
C ALA A 147 9.76 8.76 15.06
N PRO A 148 10.07 8.10 16.20
CA PRO A 148 10.54 8.81 17.37
C PRO A 148 11.85 9.53 17.06
N MET A 149 11.99 10.73 17.62
CA MET A 149 13.23 11.50 17.50
C MET A 149 14.25 11.06 18.52
#